data_719e8e0f6979aa7368d8144867a0e96c
#
_entry.id   719e8e0f6979aa7368d8144867a0e96c
#
_cell.length_a   1.000
_cell.length_b   1.000
_cell.length_c   1.000
_cell.angle_alpha   90.00
_cell.angle_beta   90.00
_cell.angle_gamma   90.00
#
_symmetry.space_group_name_H-M   'P 1'
#
loop_
_entity.id
_entity.type
_entity.pdbx_description
1 polymer ?
#
loop_
_entity_poly.entity_id
_entity_poly.type
_entity_poly.pdbx_seq_one_letter_code
_entity_poly.pdbx_strand_id
1 'polypeptide(L)'
;MKKFFALALALAMTLSLAACGGKSGSSSAAPAASAPAASGAASSAAEEPAELSGDLVLYSSMTEGDLDALITCFNEKYPDINVEVVNGSAGELTTRLAGEASNPVGDLVWGGMADSDGDRYADIFEKWVTQYNDEAISGYSTPNGLYSMDHLSTVVFCVNTELEAQLGLNIQSYQDLLDPKLKGQIVFSDPNSSSAAWNNVSNIMSVFGADSDEAWSYIEQLMPNLVIAGSSSACFKSVQQGEYVVGLTYEDGAVNLVKDGATNIRLQYPSEGTSATAFGCALVKNGPNPENAKAMIDFLCSAEGQTALAAYQEGTLRYTNANYEVPDNAWLTPSSEMKWVDRDVEYLTANKDAILEHWNDLWATAGNN
;
A
#
# COMPACT_ATOMS: atom_id res chain seq x y z
N MET A 1 -36.97 31.06 16.96
CA MET A 1 -36.58 32.09 17.94
C MET A 1 -35.07 32.08 17.92
N LYS A 2 -34.48 32.90 17.12
CA LYS A 2 -33.69 34.12 17.34
C LYS A 2 -32.72 34.02 18.52
N LYS A 3 -31.35 34.00 18.23
CA LYS A 3 -30.51 35.18 18.42
C LYS A 3 -29.13 34.99 17.86
N PHE A 4 -28.75 35.87 16.96
CA PHE A 4 -27.40 36.24 16.50
C PHE A 4 -26.55 36.80 17.64
N PHE A 5 -25.24 36.55 17.64
CA PHE A 5 -24.26 37.49 18.14
C PHE A 5 -23.04 37.50 17.21
N ALA A 6 -22.92 38.58 16.48
CA ALA A 6 -21.68 39.00 15.82
C ALA A 6 -20.90 39.90 16.79
N LEU A 7 -19.60 39.75 16.86
CA LEU A 7 -18.75 40.79 17.42
C LEU A 7 -17.44 40.89 16.58
N ALA A 8 -17.33 42.00 15.87
CA ALA A 8 -16.13 42.46 15.20
C ALA A 8 -15.34 43.38 16.13
N LEU A 9 -14.00 43.33 16.08
CA LEU A 9 -13.09 44.43 16.49
C LEU A 9 -11.74 44.17 15.84
N ALA A 10 -11.32 44.81 14.84
CA ALA A 10 -10.62 46.08 14.55
C ALA A 10 -9.21 46.15 15.12
N LEU A 11 -8.26 46.00 14.25
CA LEU A 11 -7.16 46.89 13.80
C LEU A 11 -6.34 47.68 14.86
N ALA A 12 -5.05 47.43 14.91
CA ALA A 12 -4.05 48.49 15.18
C ALA A 12 -2.69 48.14 14.54
N MET A 13 -2.37 48.84 13.45
CA MET A 13 -1.01 48.98 12.91
C MET A 13 -0.18 49.92 13.80
N THR A 14 1.10 49.59 13.99
CA THR A 14 2.09 50.61 14.26
C THR A 14 3.36 50.33 13.45
N LEU A 15 3.59 51.21 12.48
CA LEU A 15 4.88 51.44 11.81
C LEU A 15 5.85 52.12 12.79
N SER A 16 7.12 51.73 12.73
CA SER A 16 8.20 52.63 13.06
C SER A 16 9.39 52.40 12.15
N LEU A 17 9.56 53.34 11.22
CA LEU A 17 10.81 53.62 10.49
C LEU A 17 11.77 54.37 11.39
N ALA A 18 13.06 54.04 11.31
CA ALA A 18 14.13 54.99 11.53
C ALA A 18 15.31 54.62 10.63
N ALA A 19 15.67 55.60 9.80
CA ALA A 19 16.76 55.62 8.84
C ALA A 19 17.99 56.33 9.39
N CYS A 20 19.01 56.34 8.54
CA CYS A 20 20.25 57.13 8.51
C CYS A 20 21.51 56.37 9.03
N GLY A 21 22.61 56.28 8.32
CA GLY A 21 23.13 57.04 7.20
C GLY A 21 24.62 57.19 7.31
N GLY A 22 25.36 56.88 6.26
CA GLY A 22 26.41 57.70 5.78
C GLY A 22 27.90 57.36 6.01
N LYS A 23 28.54 57.14 4.86
CA LYS A 23 29.84 57.65 4.36
C LYS A 23 31.15 56.84 4.62
N SER A 24 31.57 56.21 3.55
CA SER A 24 32.82 56.41 2.74
C SER A 24 34.13 56.76 3.43
N GLY A 25 35.16 55.95 3.14
CA GLY A 25 36.58 56.29 3.31
C GLY A 25 37.48 55.23 2.70
N SER A 26 37.99 55.52 1.49
CA SER A 26 39.01 54.79 0.75
C SER A 26 40.38 54.94 1.37
N SER A 27 41.21 53.87 1.39
CA SER A 27 42.64 54.00 1.01
C SER A 27 43.39 52.65 1.09
N SER A 28 44.00 52.32 0.03
CA SER A 28 45.16 51.58 -0.44
C SER A 28 46.25 51.23 0.60
N ALA A 29 46.74 49.97 0.53
CA ALA A 29 48.10 49.51 0.20
C ALA A 29 48.42 48.13 0.82
N ALA A 30 48.93 47.22 -0.02
CA ALA A 30 49.60 45.96 0.33
C ALA A 30 51.12 46.22 0.55
N PRO A 31 52.04 45.23 0.76
CA PRO A 31 51.89 43.81 1.22
C PRO A 31 52.95 43.48 2.32
N ALA A 32 52.84 42.33 3.00
CA ALA A 32 53.96 41.43 3.30
C ALA A 32 53.68 40.25 4.23
N ALA A 33 54.19 39.09 3.80
CA ALA A 33 54.83 37.99 4.55
C ALA A 33 53.96 37.01 5.40
N SER A 34 53.92 35.86 4.84
CA SER A 34 53.83 34.47 5.33
C SER A 34 54.28 34.15 6.76
N ALA A 35 53.40 33.38 7.46
CA ALA A 35 53.77 32.30 8.37
C ALA A 35 52.58 31.33 8.56
N PRO A 36 52.82 30.04 8.86
CA PRO A 36 51.83 28.99 8.62
C PRO A 36 50.76 28.89 9.70
N ALA A 37 49.51 28.88 9.29
CA ALA A 37 48.40 28.64 10.18
C ALA A 37 48.24 27.11 10.39
N ALA A 38 48.22 26.71 11.63
CA ALA A 38 47.85 25.41 12.11
C ALA A 38 46.45 25.06 11.61
N SER A 39 46.32 23.89 10.98
CA SER A 39 45.04 23.31 10.63
C SER A 39 44.29 22.93 11.91
N GLY A 40 43.40 23.76 12.33
CA GLY A 40 42.34 23.41 13.25
C GLY A 40 41.35 22.56 12.47
N ALA A 41 41.31 21.25 12.73
CA ALA A 41 40.21 20.40 12.31
C ALA A 41 38.93 20.96 12.99
N ALA A 42 38.12 21.64 12.21
CA ALA A 42 36.74 21.89 12.61
C ALA A 42 36.05 20.51 12.59
N SER A 43 35.88 19.95 13.78
CA SER A 43 34.90 18.91 14.01
C SER A 43 33.57 19.52 13.62
N SER A 44 33.01 19.10 12.46
CA SER A 44 31.60 19.26 12.19
C SER A 44 30.91 18.41 13.24
N ALA A 45 30.36 19.01 14.28
CA ALA A 45 29.30 18.38 15.05
C ALA A 45 28.22 18.04 14.04
N ALA A 46 27.94 16.76 13.89
CA ALA A 46 26.71 16.33 13.23
C ALA A 46 25.59 17.02 14.03
N GLU A 47 24.82 17.89 13.40
CA GLU A 47 23.56 18.37 13.97
C GLU A 47 22.76 17.11 14.29
N GLU A 48 22.36 16.94 15.55
CA GLU A 48 21.35 15.95 15.90
C GLU A 48 20.13 16.23 14.99
N PRO A 49 19.51 15.18 14.37
CA PRO A 49 18.33 15.39 13.55
C PRO A 49 17.31 16.17 14.38
N ALA A 50 16.76 17.25 13.84
CA ALA A 50 15.70 18.00 14.49
C ALA A 50 14.57 17.01 14.85
N GLU A 51 14.09 17.04 16.11
CA GLU A 51 12.96 16.22 16.52
C GLU A 51 11.77 16.54 15.64
N LEU A 52 11.28 15.55 14.89
CA LEU A 52 10.13 15.70 13.98
C LEU A 52 8.86 15.85 14.83
N SER A 53 8.00 16.78 14.44
CA SER A 53 6.77 17.08 15.16
C SER A 53 5.71 17.71 14.25
N GLY A 54 4.50 17.88 14.76
CA GLY A 54 3.40 18.50 14.05
C GLY A 54 2.48 17.48 13.36
N ASP A 55 1.79 17.88 12.30
CA ASP A 55 0.76 17.06 11.69
C ASP A 55 1.30 16.20 10.55
N LEU A 56 0.58 15.10 10.25
CA LEU A 56 0.76 14.23 9.10
C LEU A 56 -0.60 13.73 8.63
N VAL A 57 -1.01 14.04 7.41
CA VAL A 57 -2.27 13.56 6.83
C VAL A 57 -1.99 12.36 5.92
N LEU A 58 -2.41 11.18 6.40
CA LEU A 58 -2.25 9.89 5.74
C LEU A 58 -3.52 9.50 4.98
N TYR A 59 -3.45 9.39 3.66
CA TYR A 59 -4.48 8.73 2.86
C TYR A 59 -4.19 7.24 2.79
N SER A 60 -5.16 6.36 3.15
CA SER A 60 -4.87 4.93 3.20
C SER A 60 -6.02 4.06 2.74
N SER A 61 -5.68 3.02 1.96
CA SER A 61 -6.58 1.93 1.58
C SER A 61 -6.39 0.67 2.43
N MET A 62 -5.55 0.74 3.46
CA MET A 62 -5.30 -0.38 4.37
C MET A 62 -6.47 -0.61 5.33
N THR A 63 -6.50 -1.78 5.96
CA THR A 63 -7.54 -2.12 6.95
C THR A 63 -7.40 -1.28 8.22
N GLU A 64 -8.47 -1.23 9.03
CA GLU A 64 -8.42 -0.54 10.33
C GLU A 64 -7.33 -1.13 11.24
N GLY A 65 -7.14 -2.45 11.21
CA GLY A 65 -6.10 -3.12 12.00
C GLY A 65 -4.68 -2.76 11.57
N ASP A 66 -4.44 -2.63 10.26
CA ASP A 66 -3.14 -2.21 9.74
C ASP A 66 -2.84 -0.74 10.09
N LEU A 67 -3.87 0.11 10.02
CA LEU A 67 -3.76 1.52 10.40
C LEU A 67 -3.48 1.68 11.90
N ASP A 68 -4.16 0.92 12.74
CA ASP A 68 -3.93 0.91 14.19
C ASP A 68 -2.49 0.49 14.52
N ALA A 69 -2.00 -0.58 13.86
CA ALA A 69 -0.63 -1.03 13.98
C ALA A 69 0.37 0.04 13.56
N LEU A 70 0.17 0.65 12.38
CA LEU A 70 1.07 1.68 11.88
C LEU A 70 1.12 2.88 12.82
N ILE A 71 -0.02 3.42 13.22
CA ILE A 71 -0.06 4.62 14.07
C ILE A 71 0.55 4.33 15.43
N THR A 72 0.24 3.18 16.03
CA THR A 72 0.79 2.80 17.32
C THR A 72 2.32 2.68 17.26
N CYS A 73 2.86 1.85 16.35
CA CYS A 73 4.29 1.63 16.25
C CYS A 73 5.06 2.88 15.79
N PHE A 74 4.48 3.66 14.88
CA PHE A 74 5.09 4.91 14.42
C PHE A 74 5.18 5.95 15.53
N ASN A 75 4.11 6.11 16.32
CA ASN A 75 4.08 7.07 17.42
C ASN A 75 4.96 6.67 18.62
N GLU A 76 5.32 5.38 18.75
CA GLU A 76 6.37 4.98 19.71
C GLU A 76 7.73 5.59 19.35
N LYS A 77 8.02 5.73 18.06
CA LYS A 77 9.26 6.32 17.55
C LYS A 77 9.18 7.83 17.37
N TYR A 78 8.03 8.36 16.98
CA TYR A 78 7.78 9.76 16.67
C TYR A 78 6.57 10.29 17.46
N PRO A 79 6.69 10.43 18.79
CA PRO A 79 5.54 10.75 19.66
C PRO A 79 4.95 12.15 19.45
N ASP A 80 5.70 13.07 18.84
CA ASP A 80 5.29 14.45 18.61
C ASP A 80 4.67 14.67 17.22
N ILE A 81 4.49 13.59 16.40
CA ILE A 81 3.77 13.64 15.13
C ILE A 81 2.33 13.19 15.35
N ASN A 82 1.38 14.07 15.01
CA ASN A 82 -0.06 13.77 15.04
C ASN A 82 -0.50 13.26 13.67
N VAL A 83 -0.90 11.98 13.58
CA VAL A 83 -1.33 11.34 12.34
C VAL A 83 -2.85 11.43 12.19
N GLU A 84 -3.32 12.12 11.13
CA GLU A 84 -4.72 12.15 10.72
C GLU A 84 -4.92 11.21 9.52
N VAL A 85 -5.90 10.30 9.60
CA VAL A 85 -6.15 9.30 8.56
C VAL A 85 -7.38 9.63 7.73
N VAL A 86 -7.23 9.56 6.40
CA VAL A 86 -8.32 9.57 5.42
C VAL A 86 -8.37 8.19 4.76
N ASN A 87 -9.32 7.36 5.19
CA ASN A 87 -9.48 6.01 4.67
C ASN A 87 -10.43 5.96 3.46
N GLY A 88 -10.11 5.12 2.47
CA GLY A 88 -10.91 4.90 1.26
C GLY A 88 -10.27 3.87 0.34
N SER A 89 -10.92 3.54 -0.77
CA SER A 89 -10.29 2.71 -1.80
C SER A 89 -9.15 3.46 -2.51
N ALA A 90 -8.14 2.75 -3.00
CA ALA A 90 -7.02 3.36 -3.72
C ALA A 90 -7.46 4.27 -4.88
N GLY A 91 -8.49 3.87 -5.63
CA GLY A 91 -9.03 4.66 -6.74
C GLY A 91 -9.76 5.93 -6.28
N GLU A 92 -10.50 5.90 -5.17
CA GLU A 92 -11.13 7.08 -4.59
C GLU A 92 -10.08 8.05 -4.07
N LEU A 93 -9.06 7.54 -3.36
CA LEU A 93 -7.99 8.36 -2.80
C LEU A 93 -7.16 9.05 -3.88
N THR A 94 -6.75 8.34 -4.94
CA THR A 94 -6.01 8.94 -6.06
C THR A 94 -6.86 9.96 -6.84
N THR A 95 -8.16 9.72 -6.99
CA THR A 95 -9.09 10.69 -7.60
C THR A 95 -9.20 11.94 -6.74
N ARG A 96 -9.31 11.80 -5.43
CA ARG A 96 -9.36 12.91 -4.49
C ARG A 96 -8.07 13.73 -4.52
N LEU A 97 -6.91 13.08 -4.45
CA LEU A 97 -5.59 13.73 -4.52
C LEU A 97 -5.41 14.49 -5.84
N ALA A 98 -5.86 13.93 -6.97
CA ALA A 98 -5.83 14.64 -8.25
C ALA A 98 -6.69 15.90 -8.21
N GLY A 99 -7.84 15.86 -7.54
CA GLY A 99 -8.69 17.04 -7.31
C GLY A 99 -8.05 18.09 -6.39
N GLU A 100 -7.21 17.67 -5.46
CA GLU A 100 -6.50 18.51 -4.49
C GLU A 100 -5.12 19.00 -4.99
N ALA A 101 -4.65 18.58 -6.18
CA ALA A 101 -3.28 18.82 -6.67
C ALA A 101 -2.84 20.30 -6.70
N SER A 102 -3.79 21.25 -6.79
CA SER A 102 -3.48 22.70 -6.73
C SER A 102 -3.30 23.22 -5.29
N ASN A 103 -3.78 22.52 -4.30
CA ASN A 103 -3.67 22.83 -2.86
C ASN A 103 -3.77 21.52 -2.06
N PRO A 104 -2.71 20.70 -2.04
CA PRO A 104 -2.72 19.40 -1.38
C PRO A 104 -3.02 19.52 0.11
N VAL A 105 -3.82 18.58 0.61
CA VAL A 105 -4.13 18.43 2.04
C VAL A 105 -3.43 17.20 2.60
N GLY A 106 -3.32 16.13 1.79
CA GLY A 106 -2.61 14.92 2.16
C GLY A 106 -1.11 15.06 2.03
N ASP A 107 -0.37 14.32 2.84
CA ASP A 107 1.09 14.28 2.84
C ASP A 107 1.63 12.99 2.22
N LEU A 108 0.90 11.90 2.42
CA LEU A 108 1.33 10.58 1.97
C LEU A 108 0.12 9.69 1.69
N VAL A 109 0.29 8.73 0.75
CA VAL A 109 -0.63 7.62 0.54
C VAL A 109 0.02 6.33 1.01
N TRP A 110 -0.74 5.45 1.67
CA TRP A 110 -0.30 4.10 2.02
C TRP A 110 -1.32 3.05 1.61
N GLY A 111 -0.83 2.01 0.93
CA GLY A 111 -1.60 0.87 0.45
C GLY A 111 -2.19 1.07 -0.95
N GLY A 112 -2.24 -0.01 -1.72
CA GLY A 112 -2.80 -0.06 -3.06
C GLY A 112 -1.98 0.64 -4.15
N MET A 113 -0.82 1.20 -3.82
CA MET A 113 0.13 1.78 -4.78
C MET A 113 1.18 0.74 -5.12
N ALA A 114 1.41 0.49 -6.40
CA ALA A 114 2.36 -0.50 -6.87
C ALA A 114 3.30 0.08 -7.92
N ASP A 115 4.52 -0.45 -8.02
CA ASP A 115 5.48 -0.03 -9.04
C ASP A 115 4.96 -0.23 -10.47
N SER A 116 4.06 -1.22 -10.66
CA SER A 116 3.34 -1.45 -11.93
C SER A 116 2.40 -0.30 -12.36
N ASP A 117 2.09 0.66 -11.46
CA ASP A 117 1.36 1.87 -11.83
C ASP A 117 2.24 2.84 -12.64
N GLY A 118 3.58 2.65 -12.63
CA GLY A 118 4.53 3.43 -13.39
C GLY A 118 4.39 4.93 -13.15
N ASP A 119 4.39 5.72 -14.21
CA ASP A 119 4.26 7.19 -14.13
C ASP A 119 2.79 7.67 -14.11
N ARG A 120 1.81 6.77 -13.97
CA ARG A 120 0.38 7.11 -14.03
C ARG A 120 -0.02 8.22 -13.06
N TYR A 121 0.62 8.27 -11.90
CA TYR A 121 0.33 9.22 -10.84
C TYR A 121 1.45 10.25 -10.62
N ALA A 122 2.35 10.45 -11.59
CA ALA A 122 3.48 11.40 -11.49
C ALA A 122 3.05 12.88 -11.32
N ASP A 123 1.79 13.20 -11.65
CA ASP A 123 1.24 14.56 -11.43
C ASP A 123 0.88 14.81 -9.96
N ILE A 124 0.56 13.76 -9.19
CA ILE A 124 0.12 13.86 -7.79
C ILE A 124 1.16 13.38 -6.79
N PHE A 125 2.13 12.57 -7.20
CA PHE A 125 3.20 12.09 -6.32
C PHE A 125 4.55 12.70 -6.66
N GLU A 126 5.37 12.87 -5.63
CA GLU A 126 6.74 13.33 -5.73
C GLU A 126 7.71 12.15 -5.69
N LYS A 127 8.72 12.18 -6.56
CA LYS A 127 9.78 11.16 -6.53
C LYS A 127 10.64 11.33 -5.29
N TRP A 128 10.63 10.30 -4.47
CA TRP A 128 11.52 10.20 -3.31
C TRP A 128 11.81 8.73 -3.01
N VAL A 129 13.08 8.38 -2.93
CA VAL A 129 13.50 7.00 -2.65
C VAL A 129 13.91 6.91 -1.19
N THR A 130 13.28 5.98 -0.46
CA THR A 130 13.65 5.68 0.92
C THR A 130 15.10 5.22 1.02
N GLN A 131 15.80 5.59 2.09
CA GLN A 131 17.16 5.12 2.36
C GLN A 131 17.27 3.60 2.53
N TYR A 132 16.15 2.90 2.76
CA TYR A 132 16.06 1.45 2.96
C TYR A 132 15.71 0.68 1.66
N ASN A 133 15.66 1.35 0.52
CA ASN A 133 15.27 0.71 -0.75
C ASN A 133 16.15 -0.49 -1.12
N ASP A 134 17.44 -0.43 -0.83
CA ASP A 134 18.39 -1.51 -1.12
C ASP A 134 18.30 -2.70 -0.13
N GLU A 135 17.53 -2.54 0.94
CA GLU A 135 17.24 -3.61 1.91
C GLU A 135 16.00 -4.43 1.51
N ALA A 136 15.29 -4.04 0.47
CA ALA A 136 14.13 -4.77 0.00
C ALA A 136 14.51 -6.16 -0.54
N ILE A 137 13.63 -7.14 -0.33
CA ILE A 137 13.71 -8.45 -0.96
C ILE A 137 13.85 -8.27 -2.48
N SER A 138 14.72 -9.07 -3.11
CA SER A 138 14.97 -8.99 -4.55
C SER A 138 13.66 -8.97 -5.37
N GLY A 139 13.54 -7.97 -6.23
CA GLY A 139 12.36 -7.75 -7.06
C GLY A 139 11.33 -6.77 -6.49
N TYR A 140 11.52 -6.30 -5.24
CA TYR A 140 10.60 -5.37 -4.59
C TYR A 140 11.23 -4.01 -4.23
N SER A 141 12.45 -3.76 -4.69
CA SER A 141 13.01 -2.40 -4.65
C SER A 141 12.35 -1.49 -5.69
N THR A 142 12.28 -0.20 -5.42
CA THR A 142 11.60 0.78 -6.28
C THR A 142 12.59 1.62 -7.07
N PRO A 143 12.84 1.33 -8.34
CA PRO A 143 13.84 2.05 -9.14
C PRO A 143 13.36 3.43 -9.59
N ASN A 144 12.05 3.66 -9.74
CA ASN A 144 11.51 4.91 -10.26
C ASN A 144 11.30 6.00 -9.21
N GLY A 145 11.25 5.63 -7.92
CA GLY A 145 11.12 6.53 -6.78
C GLY A 145 9.76 7.18 -6.57
N LEU A 146 8.72 6.84 -7.35
CA LEU A 146 7.37 7.33 -7.10
C LEU A 146 6.67 6.60 -5.97
N TYR A 147 7.00 5.31 -5.80
CA TYR A 147 6.40 4.43 -4.79
C TYR A 147 7.51 3.79 -3.98
N SER A 148 7.31 3.63 -2.68
CA SER A 148 8.17 2.83 -1.82
C SER A 148 7.41 1.59 -1.39
N MET A 149 7.89 0.40 -1.80
CA MET A 149 7.23 -0.87 -1.53
C MET A 149 7.51 -1.31 -0.10
N ASP A 150 6.48 -1.54 0.70
CA ASP A 150 6.62 -1.92 2.10
C ASP A 150 6.00 -3.26 2.47
N HIS A 151 4.96 -3.71 1.74
CA HIS A 151 4.27 -4.94 2.05
C HIS A 151 3.86 -5.75 0.81
N LEU A 152 3.51 -7.02 1.03
CA LEU A 152 3.10 -7.95 -0.01
C LEU A 152 1.62 -8.29 0.11
N SER A 153 0.90 -8.18 -0.98
CA SER A 153 -0.46 -8.70 -1.12
C SER A 153 -0.40 -10.04 -1.86
N THR A 154 -0.59 -11.12 -1.12
CA THR A 154 -0.50 -12.49 -1.63
C THR A 154 -1.89 -13.02 -1.98
N VAL A 155 -2.00 -13.67 -3.14
CA VAL A 155 -3.26 -14.29 -3.60
C VAL A 155 -3.58 -15.53 -2.77
N VAL A 156 -4.84 -15.62 -2.32
CA VAL A 156 -5.34 -16.74 -1.53
C VAL A 156 -6.83 -16.94 -1.78
N PHE A 157 -7.32 -18.16 -1.60
CA PHE A 157 -8.74 -18.45 -1.47
C PHE A 157 -9.13 -18.37 0.01
N CYS A 158 -10.15 -17.59 0.33
CA CYS A 158 -10.87 -17.69 1.59
C CYS A 158 -11.99 -18.71 1.39
N VAL A 159 -11.96 -19.83 2.12
CA VAL A 159 -12.92 -20.95 1.94
C VAL A 159 -13.76 -21.07 3.21
N ASN A 160 -15.08 -21.09 3.05
CA ASN A 160 -16.00 -21.43 4.12
C ASN A 160 -16.03 -22.94 4.32
N THR A 161 -15.50 -23.41 5.44
CA THR A 161 -15.31 -24.85 5.72
C THR A 161 -16.63 -25.59 5.94
N GLU A 162 -17.67 -24.92 6.42
CA GLU A 162 -18.98 -25.51 6.66
C GLU A 162 -19.74 -25.71 5.33
N LEU A 163 -19.75 -24.69 4.48
CA LEU A 163 -20.38 -24.77 3.14
C LEU A 163 -19.64 -25.74 2.21
N GLU A 164 -18.31 -25.71 2.25
CA GLU A 164 -17.45 -26.69 1.54
C GLU A 164 -17.83 -28.14 1.91
N ALA A 165 -17.94 -28.43 3.22
CA ALA A 165 -18.34 -29.75 3.71
C ALA A 165 -19.78 -30.12 3.32
N GLN A 166 -20.73 -29.18 3.38
CA GLN A 166 -22.11 -29.40 2.96
C GLN A 166 -22.22 -29.77 1.48
N LEU A 167 -21.39 -29.19 0.64
CA LEU A 167 -21.32 -29.50 -0.78
C LEU A 167 -20.51 -30.76 -1.08
N GLY A 168 -19.80 -31.31 -0.10
CA GLY A 168 -18.88 -32.44 -0.27
C GLY A 168 -17.72 -32.10 -1.19
N LEU A 169 -17.18 -30.88 -1.08
CA LEU A 169 -16.02 -30.38 -1.80
C LEU A 169 -14.76 -30.45 -0.93
N ASN A 170 -13.61 -30.35 -1.59
CA ASN A 170 -12.30 -30.15 -0.96
C ASN A 170 -11.49 -29.23 -1.86
N ILE A 171 -11.61 -27.93 -1.61
CA ILE A 171 -11.08 -26.87 -2.50
C ILE A 171 -9.61 -26.62 -2.13
N GLN A 172 -8.68 -26.96 -3.04
CA GLN A 172 -7.25 -26.79 -2.87
C GLN A 172 -6.57 -26.15 -4.11
N SER A 173 -7.24 -26.14 -5.25
CA SER A 173 -6.65 -25.80 -6.53
C SER A 173 -7.57 -24.89 -7.36
N TYR A 174 -7.01 -24.26 -8.37
CA TYR A 174 -7.82 -23.56 -9.37
C TYR A 174 -8.77 -24.52 -10.10
N GLN A 175 -8.34 -25.76 -10.32
CA GLN A 175 -9.20 -26.75 -10.97
C GLN A 175 -10.45 -27.06 -10.13
N ASP A 176 -10.36 -27.08 -8.80
CA ASP A 176 -11.49 -27.31 -7.91
C ASP A 176 -12.55 -26.19 -7.98
N LEU A 177 -12.14 -24.98 -8.35
CA LEU A 177 -13.04 -23.84 -8.52
C LEU A 177 -13.98 -23.97 -9.73
N LEU A 178 -13.70 -24.90 -10.64
CA LEU A 178 -14.55 -25.19 -11.81
C LEU A 178 -15.68 -26.18 -11.50
N ASP A 179 -15.78 -26.71 -10.27
CA ASP A 179 -16.87 -27.64 -9.91
C ASP A 179 -18.24 -26.95 -10.11
N PRO A 180 -19.20 -27.59 -10.86
CA PRO A 180 -20.51 -27.00 -11.09
C PRO A 180 -21.33 -26.68 -9.82
N LYS A 181 -21.01 -27.31 -8.69
CA LYS A 181 -21.64 -27.03 -7.39
C LYS A 181 -21.28 -25.61 -6.89
N LEU A 182 -20.22 -25.01 -7.41
CA LEU A 182 -19.78 -23.66 -7.10
C LEU A 182 -20.43 -22.58 -7.97
N LYS A 183 -21.40 -22.92 -8.82
CA LYS A 183 -22.10 -21.94 -9.66
C LYS A 183 -22.70 -20.82 -8.80
N GLY A 184 -22.19 -19.56 -9.00
CA GLY A 184 -22.58 -18.39 -8.22
C GLY A 184 -22.21 -18.46 -6.74
N GLN A 185 -21.18 -19.26 -6.38
CA GLN A 185 -20.73 -19.47 -5.02
C GLN A 185 -19.28 -19.00 -4.79
N ILE A 186 -18.67 -18.40 -5.79
CA ILE A 186 -17.32 -17.82 -5.68
C ILE A 186 -17.46 -16.31 -5.76
N VAL A 187 -17.20 -15.62 -4.65
CA VAL A 187 -17.22 -14.15 -4.61
C VAL A 187 -15.86 -13.59 -5.00
N PHE A 188 -15.88 -12.56 -5.84
CA PHE A 188 -14.73 -11.90 -6.42
C PHE A 188 -14.99 -10.40 -6.54
N SER A 189 -14.01 -9.54 -6.45
CA SER A 189 -14.19 -8.12 -6.74
C SER A 189 -13.90 -7.79 -8.20
N ASP A 190 -14.31 -6.62 -8.66
CA ASP A 190 -14.12 -6.22 -10.05
C ASP A 190 -12.63 -5.88 -10.31
N PRO A 191 -11.94 -6.60 -11.23
CA PRO A 191 -10.53 -6.36 -11.53
C PRO A 191 -10.27 -5.02 -12.22
N ASN A 192 -11.30 -4.35 -12.74
CA ASN A 192 -11.16 -3.00 -13.31
C ASN A 192 -10.94 -1.93 -12.22
N SER A 193 -11.41 -2.18 -11.00
CA SER A 193 -11.39 -1.20 -9.90
C SER A 193 -10.65 -1.68 -8.64
N SER A 194 -10.33 -2.97 -8.54
CA SER A 194 -9.70 -3.60 -7.39
C SER A 194 -8.32 -4.16 -7.73
N SER A 195 -7.28 -3.63 -7.07
CA SER A 195 -5.91 -4.17 -7.19
C SER A 195 -5.81 -5.63 -6.72
N ALA A 196 -6.56 -6.02 -5.68
CA ALA A 196 -6.59 -7.40 -5.20
C ALA A 196 -7.22 -8.35 -6.23
N ALA A 197 -8.28 -7.91 -6.93
CA ALA A 197 -8.87 -8.69 -8.02
C ALA A 197 -7.95 -8.79 -9.23
N TRP A 198 -7.29 -7.69 -9.60
CA TRP A 198 -6.26 -7.71 -10.62
C TRP A 198 -5.13 -8.70 -10.29
N ASN A 199 -4.71 -8.76 -9.02
CA ASN A 199 -3.70 -9.72 -8.57
C ASN A 199 -4.17 -11.17 -8.76
N ASN A 200 -5.44 -11.46 -8.49
CA ASN A 200 -6.01 -12.80 -8.71
C ASN A 200 -6.05 -13.16 -10.21
N VAL A 201 -6.49 -12.24 -11.08
CA VAL A 201 -6.44 -12.45 -12.55
C VAL A 201 -4.99 -12.68 -12.99
N SER A 202 -4.07 -11.85 -12.53
CA SER A 202 -2.63 -11.96 -12.80
C SER A 202 -2.04 -13.29 -12.34
N ASN A 203 -2.48 -13.80 -11.17
CA ASN A 203 -2.02 -15.10 -10.67
C ASN A 203 -2.53 -16.25 -11.54
N ILE A 204 -3.81 -16.22 -11.97
CA ILE A 204 -4.36 -17.19 -12.92
C ILE A 204 -3.55 -17.19 -14.22
N MET A 205 -3.29 -16.00 -14.78
CA MET A 205 -2.44 -15.84 -15.96
C MET A 205 -1.04 -16.40 -15.75
N SER A 206 -0.43 -16.18 -14.58
CA SER A 206 0.91 -16.68 -14.28
C SER A 206 0.95 -18.21 -14.10
N VAL A 207 -0.11 -18.80 -13.55
CA VAL A 207 -0.22 -20.26 -13.35
C VAL A 207 -0.44 -21.00 -14.66
N PHE A 208 -1.32 -20.49 -15.54
CA PHE A 208 -1.70 -21.16 -16.78
C PHE A 208 -0.96 -20.64 -18.02
N GLY A 209 -0.11 -19.61 -17.85
CA GLY A 209 0.65 -18.96 -18.91
C GLY A 209 0.07 -17.61 -19.29
N ALA A 210 0.86 -16.55 -19.14
CA ALA A 210 0.41 -15.16 -19.23
C ALA A 210 -0.21 -14.76 -20.58
N ASP A 211 0.15 -15.46 -21.66
CA ASP A 211 -0.36 -15.22 -23.01
C ASP A 211 -0.83 -16.54 -23.66
N SER A 212 -1.55 -17.35 -22.91
CA SER A 212 -1.96 -18.67 -23.38
C SER A 212 -3.46 -18.79 -23.53
N ASP A 213 -3.89 -19.57 -24.53
CA ASP A 213 -5.29 -19.99 -24.68
C ASP A 213 -5.76 -20.79 -23.45
N GLU A 214 -4.85 -21.42 -22.70
CA GLU A 214 -5.15 -22.20 -21.49
C GLU A 214 -5.64 -21.29 -20.36
N ALA A 215 -4.95 -20.17 -20.11
CA ALA A 215 -5.36 -19.20 -19.10
C ALA A 215 -6.76 -18.63 -19.42
N TRP A 216 -7.00 -18.24 -20.64
CA TRP A 216 -8.29 -17.70 -21.06
C TRP A 216 -9.41 -18.76 -21.04
N SER A 217 -9.12 -19.99 -21.48
CA SER A 217 -10.07 -21.10 -21.38
C SER A 217 -10.42 -21.42 -19.92
N TYR A 218 -9.45 -21.32 -19.00
CA TYR A 218 -9.73 -21.48 -17.57
C TYR A 218 -10.63 -20.35 -17.04
N ILE A 219 -10.33 -19.11 -17.37
CA ILE A 219 -11.13 -17.94 -16.95
C ILE A 219 -12.56 -18.05 -17.48
N GLU A 220 -12.75 -18.42 -18.76
CA GLU A 220 -14.08 -18.61 -19.36
C GLU A 220 -14.90 -19.66 -18.60
N GLN A 221 -14.28 -20.80 -18.23
CA GLN A 221 -14.92 -21.84 -17.45
C GLN A 221 -15.24 -21.41 -16.01
N LEU A 222 -14.46 -20.51 -15.43
CA LEU A 222 -14.65 -19.99 -14.07
C LEU A 222 -15.82 -18.99 -14.00
N MET A 223 -16.06 -18.22 -15.06
CA MET A 223 -17.04 -17.12 -15.08
C MET A 223 -18.43 -17.47 -14.53
N PRO A 224 -19.05 -18.63 -14.84
CA PRO A 224 -20.38 -18.99 -14.31
C PRO A 224 -20.41 -19.18 -12.79
N ASN A 225 -19.26 -19.41 -12.16
CA ASN A 225 -19.14 -19.64 -10.74
C ASN A 225 -18.92 -18.36 -9.95
N LEU A 226 -18.53 -17.25 -10.63
CA LEU A 226 -18.20 -15.96 -10.01
C LEU A 226 -19.45 -15.11 -9.72
N VAL A 227 -19.33 -14.32 -8.65
CA VAL A 227 -20.21 -13.21 -8.31
C VAL A 227 -19.33 -12.00 -7.97
N ILE A 228 -19.60 -10.84 -8.57
CA ILE A 228 -18.83 -9.63 -8.31
C ILE A 228 -19.36 -8.92 -7.05
N ALA A 229 -18.46 -8.71 -6.10
CA ALA A 229 -18.70 -7.93 -4.88
C ALA A 229 -18.33 -6.46 -5.06
N GLY A 230 -18.93 -5.58 -4.28
CA GLY A 230 -18.70 -4.14 -4.33
C GLY A 230 -17.34 -3.68 -3.78
N SER A 231 -16.59 -4.57 -3.11
CA SER A 231 -15.25 -4.26 -2.60
C SER A 231 -14.41 -5.52 -2.43
N SER A 232 -13.08 -5.37 -2.39
CA SER A 232 -12.16 -6.49 -2.16
C SER A 232 -12.32 -7.10 -0.76
N SER A 233 -12.63 -6.30 0.26
CA SER A 233 -12.88 -6.83 1.60
C SER A 233 -14.18 -7.62 1.71
N ALA A 234 -15.16 -7.38 0.85
CA ALA A 234 -16.39 -8.19 0.80
C ALA A 234 -16.09 -9.64 0.39
N CYS A 235 -15.01 -9.90 -0.38
CA CYS A 235 -14.65 -11.25 -0.82
C CYS A 235 -14.32 -12.23 0.31
N PHE A 236 -13.77 -11.76 1.44
CA PHE A 236 -13.54 -12.63 2.60
C PHE A 236 -14.62 -12.46 3.69
N LYS A 237 -15.20 -11.27 3.84
CA LYS A 237 -16.24 -11.02 4.85
C LYS A 237 -17.53 -11.79 4.55
N SER A 238 -17.99 -11.79 3.29
CA SER A 238 -19.21 -12.50 2.91
C SER A 238 -19.03 -14.04 2.95
N VAL A 239 -17.82 -14.55 2.72
CA VAL A 239 -17.49 -15.95 2.95
C VAL A 239 -17.57 -16.31 4.43
N GLN A 240 -17.00 -15.48 5.30
CA GLN A 240 -17.09 -15.66 6.75
C GLN A 240 -18.54 -15.57 7.25
N GLN A 241 -19.36 -14.74 6.64
CA GLN A 241 -20.80 -14.63 6.93
C GLN A 241 -21.63 -15.81 6.41
N GLY A 242 -21.04 -16.70 5.59
CA GLY A 242 -21.70 -17.86 5.04
C GLY A 242 -22.57 -17.58 3.82
N GLU A 243 -22.35 -16.48 3.13
CA GLU A 243 -23.06 -16.11 1.91
C GLU A 243 -22.49 -16.83 0.68
N TYR A 244 -21.18 -17.09 0.67
CA TYR A 244 -20.45 -17.75 -0.40
C TYR A 244 -19.51 -18.82 0.12
N VAL A 245 -19.21 -19.79 -0.73
CA VAL A 245 -18.31 -20.91 -0.40
C VAL A 245 -16.86 -20.47 -0.47
N VAL A 246 -16.50 -19.69 -1.49
CA VAL A 246 -15.10 -19.26 -1.74
C VAL A 246 -15.07 -17.77 -2.03
N GLY A 247 -14.03 -17.09 -1.53
CA GLY A 247 -13.65 -15.75 -1.95
C GLY A 247 -12.27 -15.79 -2.59
N LEU A 248 -12.14 -15.27 -3.80
CA LEU A 248 -10.85 -14.99 -4.40
C LEU A 248 -10.36 -13.65 -3.88
N THR A 249 -9.31 -13.68 -3.05
CA THR A 249 -8.97 -12.52 -2.23
C THR A 249 -7.46 -12.42 -1.97
N TYR A 250 -7.10 -11.68 -0.97
CA TYR A 250 -5.72 -11.47 -0.50
C TYR A 250 -5.57 -11.97 0.95
N GLU A 251 -4.35 -12.34 1.29
CA GLU A 251 -3.97 -13.10 2.47
C GLU A 251 -4.27 -12.37 3.78
N ASP A 252 -3.78 -11.13 3.92
CA ASP A 252 -3.86 -10.34 5.15
C ASP A 252 -5.30 -10.06 5.58
N GLY A 253 -6.19 -9.71 4.64
CA GLY A 253 -7.60 -9.49 4.94
C GLY A 253 -8.33 -10.72 5.45
N ALA A 254 -8.04 -11.90 4.87
CA ALA A 254 -8.68 -13.14 5.28
C ALA A 254 -8.08 -13.70 6.60
N VAL A 255 -6.76 -13.61 6.79
CA VAL A 255 -6.12 -14.12 8.00
C VAL A 255 -6.50 -13.33 9.25
N ASN A 256 -6.70 -12.01 9.12
CA ASN A 256 -7.17 -11.19 10.23
C ASN A 256 -8.52 -11.67 10.78
N LEU A 257 -9.46 -12.11 9.93
CA LEU A 257 -10.70 -12.72 10.41
C LEU A 257 -10.47 -14.01 11.21
N VAL A 258 -9.51 -14.84 10.78
CA VAL A 258 -9.16 -16.08 11.53
C VAL A 258 -8.52 -15.72 12.87
N LYS A 259 -7.59 -14.78 12.90
CA LYS A 259 -6.98 -14.23 14.11
C LYS A 259 -8.04 -13.69 15.08
N ASP A 260 -9.05 -12.99 14.57
CA ASP A 260 -10.15 -12.42 15.33
C ASP A 260 -11.21 -13.46 15.77
N GLY A 261 -10.97 -14.74 15.51
CA GLY A 261 -11.74 -15.86 16.03
C GLY A 261 -12.77 -16.46 15.05
N ALA A 262 -12.71 -16.16 13.76
CA ALA A 262 -13.52 -16.86 12.77
C ALA A 262 -13.05 -18.32 12.65
N THR A 263 -13.95 -19.27 12.96
CA THR A 263 -13.68 -20.71 12.94
C THR A 263 -14.24 -21.42 11.71
N ASN A 264 -15.08 -20.75 10.96
CA ASN A 264 -15.80 -21.29 9.79
C ASN A 264 -15.13 -20.97 8.45
N ILE A 265 -13.95 -20.33 8.47
CA ILE A 265 -13.17 -20.05 7.27
C ILE A 265 -11.72 -20.56 7.43
N ARG A 266 -11.09 -20.80 6.29
CA ARG A 266 -9.66 -21.08 6.19
C ARG A 266 -9.07 -20.39 4.98
N LEU A 267 -7.77 -20.13 5.04
CA LEU A 267 -7.00 -19.69 3.89
C LEU A 267 -6.49 -20.90 3.14
N GLN A 268 -6.59 -20.87 1.82
CA GLN A 268 -6.07 -21.88 0.93
C GLN A 268 -5.24 -21.24 -0.16
N TYR A 269 -3.94 -21.52 -0.18
CA TYR A 269 -3.09 -21.18 -1.31
C TYR A 269 -3.34 -22.18 -2.44
N PRO A 270 -3.53 -21.70 -3.70
CA PRO A 270 -3.71 -22.61 -4.82
C PRO A 270 -2.57 -23.62 -4.93
N SER A 271 -2.89 -24.91 -5.10
CA SER A 271 -1.87 -25.97 -5.21
C SER A 271 -1.00 -25.82 -6.45
N GLU A 272 -1.49 -25.15 -7.48
CA GLU A 272 -0.73 -24.78 -8.68
C GLU A 272 0.33 -23.72 -8.36
N GLY A 273 0.07 -22.88 -7.38
CA GLY A 273 0.97 -21.86 -6.86
C GLY A 273 0.30 -20.50 -6.69
N THR A 274 0.89 -19.69 -5.84
CA THR A 274 0.46 -18.33 -5.55
C THR A 274 1.56 -17.33 -5.88
N SER A 275 1.17 -16.08 -6.05
CA SER A 275 2.09 -14.96 -6.22
C SER A 275 1.71 -13.80 -5.30
N ALA A 276 2.66 -12.91 -5.08
CA ALA A 276 2.43 -11.65 -4.38
C ALA A 276 2.70 -10.46 -5.28
N THR A 277 2.02 -9.37 -5.02
CA THR A 277 2.35 -8.04 -5.54
C THR A 277 2.80 -7.20 -4.37
N ALA A 278 3.93 -6.52 -4.53
CA ALA A 278 4.32 -5.50 -3.56
C ALA A 278 3.43 -4.28 -3.74
N PHE A 279 2.92 -3.81 -2.63
CA PHE A 279 2.26 -2.53 -2.50
C PHE A 279 3.04 -1.66 -1.54
N GLY A 280 2.78 -0.38 -1.59
CA GLY A 280 3.54 0.53 -0.78
C GLY A 280 2.87 1.88 -0.58
N CYS A 281 3.71 2.85 -0.34
CA CYS A 281 3.35 4.22 -0.07
C CYS A 281 3.95 5.17 -1.11
N ALA A 282 3.40 6.38 -1.19
CA ALA A 282 3.84 7.42 -2.10
C ALA A 282 3.77 8.79 -1.43
N LEU A 283 4.81 9.60 -1.61
CA LEU A 283 4.87 10.97 -1.13
C LEU A 283 3.96 11.87 -1.98
N VAL A 284 3.03 12.57 -1.36
CA VAL A 284 2.16 13.51 -2.07
C VAL A 284 2.96 14.76 -2.46
N LYS A 285 2.86 15.12 -3.73
CA LYS A 285 3.57 16.28 -4.29
C LYS A 285 3.09 17.58 -3.67
N ASN A 286 4.01 18.36 -3.12
CA ASN A 286 3.73 19.60 -2.39
C ASN A 286 2.79 19.42 -1.18
N GLY A 287 2.75 18.24 -0.57
CA GLY A 287 2.07 18.01 0.71
C GLY A 287 2.58 18.99 1.78
N PRO A 288 1.73 19.39 2.74
CA PRO A 288 2.10 20.41 3.73
C PRO A 288 3.20 19.95 4.70
N ASN A 289 3.36 18.64 4.96
CA ASN A 289 4.29 18.09 5.96
C ASN A 289 5.26 17.03 5.35
N PRO A 290 6.09 17.40 4.35
CA PRO A 290 6.88 16.42 3.58
C PRO A 290 7.92 15.67 4.42
N GLU A 291 8.50 16.29 5.47
CA GLU A 291 9.51 15.63 6.30
C GLU A 291 8.89 14.58 7.22
N ASN A 292 7.69 14.83 7.77
CA ASN A 292 6.93 13.85 8.53
C ASN A 292 6.48 12.67 7.62
N ALA A 293 6.08 12.98 6.38
CA ALA A 293 5.73 11.96 5.39
C ALA A 293 6.94 11.06 5.03
N LYS A 294 8.11 11.65 4.79
CA LYS A 294 9.35 10.90 4.53
C LYS A 294 9.73 10.01 5.71
N ALA A 295 9.59 10.51 6.94
CA ALA A 295 9.86 9.72 8.14
C ALA A 295 8.92 8.51 8.25
N MET A 296 7.63 8.65 7.88
CA MET A 296 6.69 7.54 7.86
C MET A 296 7.02 6.55 6.73
N ILE A 297 7.41 7.00 5.55
CA ILE A 297 7.87 6.13 4.46
C ILE A 297 9.12 5.35 4.90
N ASP A 298 10.11 6.03 5.51
CA ASP A 298 11.31 5.37 6.03
C ASP A 298 10.97 4.35 7.12
N PHE A 299 10.03 4.66 8.02
CA PHE A 299 9.56 3.71 9.02
C PHE A 299 8.94 2.47 8.37
N LEU A 300 8.01 2.67 7.43
CA LEU A 300 7.33 1.58 6.70
C LEU A 300 8.31 0.67 5.93
N CYS A 301 9.43 1.21 5.45
CA CYS A 301 10.41 0.46 4.64
C CYS A 301 11.60 -0.09 5.46
N SER A 302 11.81 0.37 6.69
CA SER A 302 12.93 -0.07 7.54
C SER A 302 12.69 -1.46 8.15
N ALA A 303 13.78 -2.20 8.38
CA ALA A 303 13.71 -3.47 9.12
C ALA A 303 13.14 -3.28 10.53
N GLU A 304 13.51 -2.19 11.22
CA GLU A 304 13.00 -1.83 12.55
C GLU A 304 11.47 -1.64 12.52
N GLY A 305 10.96 -0.81 11.61
CA GLY A 305 9.53 -0.52 11.50
C GLY A 305 8.74 -1.76 11.10
N GLN A 306 9.20 -2.51 10.11
CA GLN A 306 8.52 -3.74 9.67
C GLN A 306 8.55 -4.85 10.73
N THR A 307 9.61 -4.96 11.53
CA THR A 307 9.66 -5.86 12.70
C THR A 307 8.64 -5.46 13.76
N ALA A 308 8.55 -4.16 14.09
CA ALA A 308 7.56 -3.66 15.05
C ALA A 308 6.12 -3.90 14.57
N LEU A 309 5.83 -3.60 13.29
CA LEU A 309 4.53 -3.83 12.68
C LEU A 309 4.18 -5.33 12.65
N ALA A 310 5.11 -6.18 12.22
CA ALA A 310 4.90 -7.63 12.20
C ALA A 310 4.63 -8.20 13.60
N ALA A 311 5.34 -7.72 14.61
CA ALA A 311 5.11 -8.13 16.00
C ALA A 311 3.74 -7.68 16.51
N TYR A 312 3.34 -6.42 16.26
CA TYR A 312 2.05 -5.89 16.68
C TYR A 312 0.88 -6.61 16.01
N GLN A 313 0.99 -6.88 14.72
CA GLN A 313 -0.03 -7.59 13.93
C GLN A 313 0.00 -9.11 14.13
N GLU A 314 0.97 -9.65 14.87
CA GLU A 314 1.17 -11.11 15.03
C GLU A 314 1.41 -11.81 13.68
N GLY A 315 2.14 -11.15 12.77
CA GLY A 315 2.50 -11.70 11.48
C GLY A 315 1.32 -11.99 10.56
N THR A 316 0.33 -11.09 10.51
CA THR A 316 -0.80 -11.16 9.55
C THR A 316 -0.53 -10.44 8.24
N LEU A 317 0.57 -9.72 8.12
CA LEU A 317 1.02 -9.06 6.89
C LEU A 317 2.47 -9.45 6.58
N ARG A 318 2.79 -9.60 5.29
CA ARG A 318 4.16 -9.83 4.82
C ARG A 318 4.78 -8.53 4.41
N TYR A 319 6.03 -8.32 4.80
CA TYR A 319 6.78 -7.11 4.51
C TYR A 319 7.88 -7.34 3.49
N THR A 320 8.42 -6.26 2.94
CA THR A 320 9.39 -6.30 1.83
C THR A 320 10.84 -6.17 2.26
N ASN A 321 11.15 -5.66 3.46
CA ASN A 321 12.54 -5.57 3.91
C ASN A 321 13.10 -6.97 4.20
N ALA A 322 14.26 -7.30 3.63
CA ALA A 322 14.86 -8.63 3.77
C ALA A 322 15.36 -8.94 5.20
N ASN A 323 15.47 -7.93 6.04
CA ASN A 323 16.05 -8.03 7.38
C ASN A 323 15.00 -7.91 8.49
N TYR A 324 13.69 -7.78 8.18
CA TYR A 324 12.67 -7.73 9.22
C TYR A 324 12.49 -9.10 9.89
N GLU A 325 12.13 -9.09 11.15
CA GLU A 325 11.93 -10.30 11.94
C GLU A 325 10.45 -10.71 11.92
N VAL A 326 10.18 -11.95 11.45
CA VAL A 326 8.85 -12.57 11.51
C VAL A 326 8.64 -13.09 12.93
N PRO A 327 7.53 -12.73 13.60
CA PRO A 327 7.28 -13.21 14.96
C PRO A 327 7.03 -14.74 14.99
N ASP A 328 7.44 -15.41 16.06
CA ASP A 328 7.27 -16.86 16.24
C ASP A 328 5.79 -17.30 16.24
N ASN A 329 4.89 -16.39 16.61
CA ASN A 329 3.43 -16.61 16.62
C ASN A 329 2.72 -16.12 15.37
N ALA A 330 3.43 -15.96 14.25
CA ALA A 330 2.85 -15.48 13.00
C ALA A 330 1.68 -16.36 12.55
N TRP A 331 0.58 -15.71 12.16
CA TRP A 331 -0.62 -16.36 11.63
C TRP A 331 -0.46 -16.84 10.19
N LEU A 332 0.45 -16.23 9.44
CA LEU A 332 0.69 -16.57 8.04
C LEU A 332 1.61 -17.79 7.91
N THR A 333 1.33 -18.62 6.91
CA THR A 333 2.21 -19.71 6.51
C THR A 333 3.60 -19.16 6.14
N PRO A 334 4.70 -19.75 6.65
CA PRO A 334 6.04 -19.30 6.28
C PRO A 334 6.25 -19.27 4.76
N SER A 335 6.88 -18.23 4.25
CA SER A 335 7.13 -18.07 2.80
C SER A 335 7.91 -19.23 2.20
N SER A 336 8.77 -19.89 3.01
CA SER A 336 9.53 -21.08 2.60
C SER A 336 8.70 -22.35 2.39
N GLU A 337 7.47 -22.38 2.91
CA GLU A 337 6.54 -23.50 2.76
C GLU A 337 5.54 -23.29 1.63
N MET A 338 5.57 -22.13 0.98
CA MET A 338 4.64 -21.75 -0.09
C MET A 338 5.20 -22.13 -1.48
N LYS A 339 4.31 -22.51 -2.37
CA LYS A 339 4.64 -22.66 -3.78
C LYS A 339 4.43 -21.33 -4.49
N TRP A 340 5.53 -20.62 -4.71
CA TRP A 340 5.51 -19.36 -5.42
C TRP A 340 5.49 -19.56 -6.94
N VAL A 341 4.76 -18.69 -7.63
CA VAL A 341 4.72 -18.60 -9.10
C VAL A 341 5.40 -17.31 -9.53
N ASP A 342 6.30 -17.43 -10.49
CA ASP A 342 6.91 -16.27 -11.12
C ASP A 342 5.87 -15.54 -11.98
N ARG A 343 5.74 -14.25 -11.73
CA ARG A 343 4.87 -13.36 -12.52
C ARG A 343 5.68 -12.66 -13.58
N ASP A 344 5.22 -12.71 -14.80
CA ASP A 344 5.73 -11.82 -15.85
C ASP A 344 5.12 -10.42 -15.66
N VAL A 345 5.70 -9.65 -14.72
CA VAL A 345 5.20 -8.33 -14.34
C VAL A 345 5.28 -7.35 -15.51
N GLU A 346 6.31 -7.48 -16.37
CA GLU A 346 6.47 -6.63 -17.56
C GLU A 346 5.32 -6.87 -18.56
N TYR A 347 5.07 -8.15 -18.90
CA TYR A 347 3.96 -8.51 -19.77
C TYR A 347 2.60 -8.08 -19.19
N LEU A 348 2.32 -8.43 -17.92
CA LEU A 348 1.05 -8.14 -17.27
C LEU A 348 0.77 -6.64 -17.16
N THR A 349 1.80 -5.83 -16.91
CA THR A 349 1.68 -4.37 -16.86
C THR A 349 1.44 -3.78 -18.25
N ALA A 350 2.22 -4.22 -19.25
CA ALA A 350 2.09 -3.72 -20.62
C ALA A 350 0.74 -4.08 -21.27
N ASN A 351 0.13 -5.20 -20.87
CA ASN A 351 -1.10 -5.71 -21.48
C ASN A 351 -2.32 -5.61 -20.58
N LYS A 352 -2.23 -4.90 -19.43
CA LYS A 352 -3.31 -4.82 -18.45
C LYS A 352 -4.65 -4.42 -19.04
N ASP A 353 -4.68 -3.37 -19.88
CA ASP A 353 -5.92 -2.88 -20.48
C ASP A 353 -6.55 -3.92 -21.44
N ALA A 354 -5.74 -4.59 -22.25
CA ALA A 354 -6.21 -5.64 -23.15
C ALA A 354 -6.73 -6.87 -22.38
N ILE A 355 -6.06 -7.25 -21.30
CA ILE A 355 -6.49 -8.34 -20.42
C ILE A 355 -7.83 -7.99 -19.76
N LEU A 356 -8.00 -6.77 -19.27
CA LEU A 356 -9.24 -6.32 -18.67
C LEU A 356 -10.39 -6.19 -19.69
N GLU A 357 -10.10 -5.76 -20.92
CA GLU A 357 -11.09 -5.76 -22.01
C GLU A 357 -11.58 -7.17 -22.31
N HIS A 358 -10.67 -8.14 -22.48
CA HIS A 358 -11.04 -9.55 -22.71
C HIS A 358 -11.80 -10.16 -21.52
N TRP A 359 -11.40 -9.86 -20.29
CA TRP A 359 -12.15 -10.22 -19.08
C TRP A 359 -13.60 -9.72 -19.15
N ASN A 360 -13.80 -8.45 -19.50
CA ASN A 360 -15.12 -7.84 -19.59
C ASN A 360 -15.99 -8.49 -20.67
N ASP A 361 -15.40 -8.85 -21.80
CA ASP A 361 -16.10 -9.57 -22.89
C ASP A 361 -16.57 -10.96 -22.43
N LEU A 362 -15.72 -11.71 -21.74
CA LEU A 362 -16.07 -13.01 -21.17
C LEU A 362 -17.15 -12.87 -20.09
N TRP A 363 -17.04 -11.86 -19.22
CA TRP A 363 -18.04 -11.58 -18.18
C TRP A 363 -19.42 -11.29 -18.77
N ALA A 364 -19.48 -10.42 -19.77
CA ALA A 364 -20.73 -10.10 -20.49
C ALA A 364 -21.33 -11.34 -21.21
N THR A 365 -20.46 -12.17 -21.80
CA THR A 365 -20.87 -13.38 -22.52
C THR A 365 -21.41 -14.45 -21.58
N ALA A 366 -20.89 -14.58 -20.38
CA ALA A 366 -21.36 -15.53 -19.37
C ALA A 366 -22.77 -15.18 -18.82
N GLY A 367 -23.34 -14.04 -19.19
CA GLY A 367 -24.67 -13.61 -18.76
C GLY A 367 -24.69 -13.03 -17.33
N ASN A 368 -23.54 -12.64 -16.83
CA ASN A 368 -23.31 -12.04 -15.52
C ASN A 368 -23.47 -10.51 -15.61
N ASN A 369 -24.64 -9.99 -15.99
CA ASN A 369 -24.92 -8.55 -16.11
C ASN A 369 -25.42 -7.95 -14.80
#